data_f788ecc9bebce36fd67b0a42ed650b60
#
_entry.id   f788ecc9bebce36fd67b0a42ed650b60
#
_cell.length_a   1.000
_cell.length_b   1.000
_cell.length_c   1.000
_cell.angle_alpha   90.00
_cell.angle_beta   90.00
_cell.angle_gamma   90.00
#
_symmetry.space_group_name_H-M   'P 1'
#
loop_
_entity.id
_entity.type
_entity.pdbx_description
1 polymer ?
#
loop_
_entity_poly.entity_id
_entity_poly.type
_entity_poly.pdbx_seq_one_letter_code
_entity_poly.pdbx_strand_id
1 'polypeptide(L)'
;PWTVRQYAGFSTAEETNERFRYLLDRGQTGLSTAFDLPTQIGYDSDHPMARGEVGRVGVAIDSVRDMEVLFDEIDIAKVTTSMTINATAATLLALYCALAARRGIDLGQLGGTVQNDILKEYIARGTYIYPPAASLRLVTDTFRFCAERVPRWNTISISGYHIREAGSTAVQEVAFTLANAIAYTEAGLSAGLSVDDFAPRLSFFFTAHSHLLEEVAKFRAARRLWARIMKERFGAL
;
A
#
# COMPACT_ATOMS: atom_id res chain seq x y z
N PRO A 1 -12.53 12.43 -11.53
CA PRO A 1 -12.14 11.25 -12.30
C PRO A 1 -11.31 10.31 -11.43
N TRP A 2 -11.39 9.01 -11.67
CA TRP A 2 -10.55 8.00 -11.04
C TRP A 2 -9.23 7.81 -11.80
N THR A 3 -8.24 7.25 -11.13
CA THR A 3 -6.99 6.83 -11.75
C THR A 3 -7.13 5.39 -12.27
N VAL A 4 -6.72 5.15 -13.51
CA VAL A 4 -6.69 3.81 -14.11
C VAL A 4 -5.29 3.24 -13.93
N ARG A 5 -5.20 2.05 -13.31
CA ARG A 5 -3.96 1.33 -13.05
C ARG A 5 -4.11 -0.15 -13.34
N GLN A 6 -3.14 -0.73 -14.00
CA GLN A 6 -2.99 -2.18 -14.07
C GLN A 6 -1.94 -2.62 -13.05
N TYR A 7 -2.24 -3.67 -12.28
CA TYR A 7 -1.28 -4.32 -11.39
C TYR A 7 -0.23 -5.04 -12.23
N ALA A 8 1.01 -4.63 -12.15
CA ALA A 8 2.10 -5.15 -12.96
C ALA A 8 3.43 -5.17 -12.19
N GLY A 9 4.23 -6.15 -12.47
CA GLY A 9 5.56 -6.38 -11.91
C GLY A 9 5.93 -7.85 -12.11
N PHE A 10 7.11 -8.09 -12.65
CA PHE A 10 7.64 -9.42 -12.90
C PHE A 10 9.12 -9.32 -13.22
N SER A 11 9.86 -10.41 -12.99
CA SER A 11 11.25 -10.53 -13.37
C SER A 11 12.14 -9.39 -12.83
N THR A 12 12.82 -8.65 -13.69
CA THR A 12 13.75 -7.59 -13.33
C THR A 12 13.08 -6.22 -13.34
N ALA A 13 13.78 -5.23 -12.80
CA ALA A 13 13.33 -3.84 -12.83
C ALA A 13 13.24 -3.30 -14.26
N GLU A 14 14.15 -3.72 -15.16
CA GLU A 14 14.17 -3.35 -16.58
C GLU A 14 12.90 -3.83 -17.31
N GLU A 15 12.61 -5.13 -17.21
CA GLU A 15 11.43 -5.71 -17.89
C GLU A 15 10.12 -5.11 -17.34
N THR A 16 10.06 -4.87 -16.05
CA THR A 16 8.90 -4.20 -15.43
C THR A 16 8.80 -2.73 -15.86
N ASN A 17 9.93 -2.01 -15.99
CA ASN A 17 9.96 -0.64 -16.53
C ASN A 17 9.39 -0.58 -17.96
N GLU A 18 9.84 -1.48 -18.85
CA GLU A 18 9.30 -1.55 -20.22
C GLU A 18 7.76 -1.73 -20.18
N ARG A 19 7.26 -2.58 -19.28
CA ARG A 19 5.81 -2.77 -19.10
C ARG A 19 5.13 -1.50 -18.59
N PHE A 20 5.70 -0.79 -17.63
CA PHE A 20 5.15 0.45 -17.11
C PHE A 20 5.06 1.53 -18.17
N ARG A 21 6.12 1.71 -18.97
CA ARG A 21 6.14 2.66 -20.08
C ARG A 21 5.08 2.31 -21.12
N TYR A 22 4.98 1.04 -21.51
CA TYR A 22 3.92 0.58 -22.42
C TYR A 22 2.52 0.90 -21.88
N LEU A 23 2.26 0.68 -20.60
CA LEU A 23 0.95 0.96 -19.99
C LEU A 23 0.62 2.46 -19.99
N LEU A 24 1.59 3.31 -19.68
CA LEU A 24 1.44 4.77 -19.75
C LEU A 24 1.17 5.25 -21.17
N ASP A 25 1.89 4.73 -22.17
CA ASP A 25 1.68 5.03 -23.58
C ASP A 25 0.29 4.60 -24.09
N ARG A 26 -0.32 3.61 -23.44
CA ARG A 26 -1.70 3.15 -23.72
C ARG A 26 -2.76 3.89 -22.90
N GLY A 27 -2.39 4.98 -22.25
CA GLY A 27 -3.32 5.90 -21.60
C GLY A 27 -3.64 5.58 -20.14
N GLN A 28 -2.85 4.73 -19.47
CA GLN A 28 -2.96 4.60 -18.02
C GLN A 28 -2.51 5.90 -17.35
N THR A 29 -3.15 6.23 -16.24
CA THR A 29 -2.92 7.49 -15.51
C THR A 29 -2.19 7.29 -14.18
N GLY A 30 -1.80 6.05 -13.88
CA GLY A 30 -1.03 5.68 -12.71
C GLY A 30 -0.46 4.28 -12.83
N LEU A 31 0.41 3.94 -11.92
CA LEU A 31 1.10 2.66 -11.86
C LEU A 31 0.69 1.88 -10.60
N SER A 32 0.73 0.56 -10.68
CA SER A 32 0.53 -0.33 -9.54
C SER A 32 1.57 -1.44 -9.59
N THR A 33 2.46 -1.48 -8.60
CA THR A 33 3.64 -2.35 -8.59
C THR A 33 3.37 -3.63 -7.81
N ALA A 34 3.61 -4.77 -8.47
CA ALA A 34 3.71 -6.08 -7.86
C ALA A 34 5.19 -6.37 -7.54
N PHE A 35 5.50 -6.63 -6.28
CA PHE A 35 6.83 -7.03 -5.83
C PHE A 35 6.91 -8.53 -5.65
N ASP A 36 8.09 -9.11 -5.87
CA ASP A 36 8.33 -10.52 -5.67
C ASP A 36 8.34 -10.91 -4.18
N LEU A 37 8.31 -12.20 -3.90
CA LEU A 37 8.23 -12.70 -2.53
C LEU A 37 9.46 -12.31 -1.70
N PRO A 38 10.72 -12.41 -2.17
CA PRO A 38 11.88 -11.94 -1.40
C PRO A 38 11.75 -10.47 -0.98
N THR A 39 11.42 -9.57 -1.88
CA THR A 39 11.18 -8.14 -1.57
C THR A 39 10.08 -7.97 -0.51
N GLN A 40 9.01 -8.78 -0.57
CA GLN A 40 7.89 -8.69 0.39
C GLN A 40 8.29 -9.14 1.80
N ILE A 41 9.20 -10.09 1.93
CA ILE A 41 9.62 -10.66 3.23
C ILE A 41 11.01 -10.18 3.67
N GLY A 42 11.62 -9.23 2.95
CA GLY A 42 12.84 -8.53 3.35
C GLY A 42 14.13 -9.29 3.10
N TYR A 43 14.15 -10.12 2.07
CA TYR A 43 15.38 -10.75 1.58
C TYR A 43 15.86 -10.09 0.29
N ASP A 44 17.16 -9.89 0.19
CA ASP A 44 17.82 -9.51 -1.06
C ASP A 44 17.84 -10.70 -2.03
N SER A 45 17.95 -10.44 -3.32
CA SER A 45 17.86 -11.46 -4.38
C SER A 45 18.96 -12.51 -4.32
N ASP A 46 20.10 -12.20 -3.72
CA ASP A 46 21.24 -13.11 -3.53
C ASP A 46 21.13 -13.97 -2.25
N HIS A 47 20.14 -13.71 -1.40
CA HIS A 47 19.95 -14.47 -0.17
C HIS A 47 19.56 -15.92 -0.48
N PRO A 48 20.10 -16.93 0.23
CA PRO A 48 19.79 -18.34 -0.04
C PRO A 48 18.29 -18.68 -0.01
N MET A 49 17.52 -18.01 0.84
CA MET A 49 16.06 -18.20 0.94
C MET A 49 15.27 -17.58 -0.22
N ALA A 50 15.87 -16.68 -0.99
CA ALA A 50 15.24 -16.08 -2.17
C ALA A 50 15.32 -16.97 -3.42
N ARG A 51 16.11 -18.05 -3.35
CA ARG A 51 16.38 -18.91 -4.51
C ARG A 51 15.10 -19.53 -5.10
N GLY A 52 14.85 -19.22 -6.35
CA GLY A 52 13.68 -19.74 -7.10
C GLY A 52 12.43 -18.87 -6.98
N GLU A 53 12.46 -17.79 -6.18
CA GLU A 53 11.33 -16.86 -6.01
C GLU A 53 11.63 -15.45 -6.55
N VAL A 54 12.90 -15.13 -6.83
CA VAL A 54 13.31 -13.82 -7.38
C VAL A 54 12.60 -13.55 -8.70
N GLY A 55 11.90 -12.43 -8.78
CA GLY A 55 11.21 -11.99 -10.00
C GLY A 55 9.99 -12.80 -10.42
N ARG A 56 9.57 -13.82 -9.66
CA ARG A 56 8.58 -14.81 -10.08
C ARG A 56 7.13 -14.30 -10.04
N VAL A 57 6.73 -13.63 -8.94
CA VAL A 57 5.35 -13.14 -8.73
C VAL A 57 5.27 -11.63 -8.71
N GLY A 58 6.36 -10.97 -8.98
CA GLY A 58 6.50 -9.53 -8.97
C GLY A 58 7.93 -9.14 -9.32
N VAL A 59 8.23 -7.86 -9.31
CA VAL A 59 9.59 -7.34 -9.56
C VAL A 59 10.44 -7.44 -8.31
N ALA A 60 11.69 -7.86 -8.48
CA ALA A 60 12.72 -7.85 -7.44
C ALA A 60 13.28 -6.43 -7.26
N ILE A 61 13.27 -5.92 -6.02
CA ILE A 61 13.84 -4.61 -5.66
C ILE A 61 14.68 -4.78 -4.40
N ASP A 62 15.98 -4.75 -4.55
CA ASP A 62 16.94 -4.90 -3.45
C ASP A 62 17.49 -3.55 -2.97
N SER A 63 17.52 -2.55 -3.87
CA SER A 63 18.20 -1.29 -3.62
C SER A 63 17.53 -0.09 -4.30
N VAL A 64 18.04 1.10 -4.00
CA VAL A 64 17.64 2.33 -4.71
C VAL A 64 18.02 2.27 -6.21
N ARG A 65 19.01 1.48 -6.57
CA ARG A 65 19.42 1.30 -7.98
C ARG A 65 18.31 0.61 -8.78
N ASP A 66 17.72 -0.43 -8.23
CA ASP A 66 16.61 -1.13 -8.89
C ASP A 66 15.38 -0.22 -8.98
N MET A 67 15.16 0.63 -7.97
CA MET A 67 14.11 1.63 -8.01
C MET A 67 14.38 2.69 -9.10
N GLU A 68 15.64 3.09 -9.33
CA GLU A 68 16.02 3.99 -10.42
C GLU A 68 15.72 3.37 -11.79
N VAL A 69 16.05 2.09 -11.97
CA VAL A 69 15.78 1.34 -13.20
C VAL A 69 14.28 1.14 -13.40
N LEU A 70 13.55 0.74 -12.36
CA LEU A 70 12.10 0.52 -12.42
C LEU A 70 11.33 1.75 -12.90
N PHE A 71 11.77 2.93 -12.51
CA PHE A 71 11.12 4.20 -12.89
C PHE A 71 11.92 5.01 -13.94
N ASP A 72 12.86 4.36 -14.64
CA ASP A 72 13.62 5.06 -15.68
C ASP A 72 12.70 5.63 -16.76
N GLU A 73 12.99 6.86 -17.21
CA GLU A 73 12.16 7.63 -18.16
C GLU A 73 10.70 7.88 -17.73
N ILE A 74 10.33 7.61 -16.46
CA ILE A 74 9.00 7.89 -15.91
C ILE A 74 9.08 9.10 -14.98
N ASP A 75 8.27 10.13 -15.27
CA ASP A 75 8.15 11.31 -14.41
C ASP A 75 7.26 11.00 -13.19
N ILE A 76 7.91 10.62 -12.08
CA ILE A 76 7.25 10.25 -10.84
C ILE A 76 6.54 11.42 -10.12
N ALA A 77 6.76 12.65 -10.54
CA ALA A 77 6.01 13.81 -10.06
C ALA A 77 4.62 13.92 -10.71
N LYS A 78 4.46 13.37 -11.92
CA LYS A 78 3.20 13.41 -12.68
C LYS A 78 2.39 12.12 -12.59
N VAL A 79 3.04 10.99 -12.35
CA VAL A 79 2.39 9.68 -12.27
C VAL A 79 2.22 9.27 -10.81
N THR A 80 0.99 8.88 -10.44
CA THR A 80 0.76 8.32 -9.10
C THR A 80 1.07 6.82 -9.08
N THR A 81 1.72 6.35 -8.02
CA THR A 81 2.16 4.95 -7.91
C THR A 81 1.53 4.26 -6.70
N SER A 82 0.95 3.09 -6.90
CA SER A 82 0.57 2.18 -5.82
C SER A 82 1.62 1.08 -5.64
N MET A 83 1.99 0.82 -4.40
CA MET A 83 2.91 -0.26 -4.03
C MET A 83 2.19 -1.28 -3.17
N THR A 84 2.02 -2.50 -3.70
CA THR A 84 1.40 -3.60 -2.97
C THR A 84 2.47 -4.30 -2.12
N ILE A 85 2.78 -3.68 -0.99
CA ILE A 85 3.84 -4.09 -0.07
C ILE A 85 3.43 -3.80 1.37
N ASN A 86 3.79 -4.66 2.31
CA ASN A 86 3.34 -4.59 3.70
C ASN A 86 4.51 -4.58 4.70
N ALA A 87 5.13 -5.72 5.01
CA ALA A 87 6.19 -5.78 6.02
C ALA A 87 7.39 -4.87 5.70
N THR A 88 7.76 -4.75 4.43
CA THR A 88 8.84 -3.90 3.92
C THR A 88 8.36 -2.55 3.36
N ALA A 89 7.11 -2.17 3.63
CA ALA A 89 6.49 -0.97 3.07
C ALA A 89 7.27 0.32 3.36
N ALA A 90 7.75 0.49 4.60
CA ALA A 90 8.54 1.65 4.98
C ALA A 90 9.85 1.74 4.19
N THR A 91 10.52 0.59 3.97
CA THR A 91 11.76 0.51 3.18
C THR A 91 11.51 0.88 1.72
N LEU A 92 10.50 0.30 1.08
CA LEU A 92 10.18 0.59 -0.33
C LEU A 92 9.76 2.06 -0.52
N LEU A 93 9.01 2.62 0.42
CA LEU A 93 8.69 4.05 0.40
C LEU A 93 9.95 4.91 0.56
N ALA A 94 10.87 4.53 1.44
CA ALA A 94 12.14 5.24 1.61
C ALA A 94 13.00 5.20 0.33
N LEU A 95 13.07 4.05 -0.36
CA LEU A 95 13.75 3.92 -1.65
C LEU A 95 13.11 4.81 -2.72
N TYR A 96 11.78 4.89 -2.75
CA TYR A 96 11.05 5.77 -3.67
C TYR A 96 11.29 7.26 -3.38
N CYS A 97 11.33 7.65 -2.11
CA CYS A 97 11.69 9.01 -1.71
C CYS A 97 13.16 9.33 -2.03
N ALA A 98 14.07 8.37 -1.85
CA ALA A 98 15.48 8.52 -2.23
C ALA A 98 15.65 8.71 -3.75
N LEU A 99 14.89 7.96 -4.56
CA LEU A 99 14.82 8.17 -6.01
C LEU A 99 14.38 9.60 -6.36
N ALA A 100 13.30 10.10 -5.72
CA ALA A 100 12.82 11.46 -5.95
C ALA A 100 13.89 12.51 -5.59
N ALA A 101 14.54 12.34 -4.44
CA ALA A 101 15.62 13.23 -4.00
C ALA A 101 16.80 13.24 -5.00
N ARG A 102 17.23 12.08 -5.51
CA ARG A 102 18.27 11.97 -6.53
C ARG A 102 17.91 12.67 -7.84
N ARG A 103 16.63 12.72 -8.17
CA ARG A 103 16.11 13.41 -9.37
C ARG A 103 15.78 14.89 -9.11
N GLY A 104 16.02 15.41 -7.91
CA GLY A 104 15.69 16.79 -7.54
C GLY A 104 14.18 17.07 -7.45
N ILE A 105 13.36 16.03 -7.27
CA ILE A 105 11.92 16.15 -7.16
C ILE A 105 11.56 16.37 -5.68
N ASP A 106 10.76 17.41 -5.41
CA ASP A 106 10.22 17.66 -4.08
C ASP A 106 9.29 16.52 -3.64
N LEU A 107 9.51 15.99 -2.44
CA LEU A 107 8.70 14.91 -1.88
C LEU A 107 7.21 15.29 -1.77
N GLY A 108 6.90 16.56 -1.57
CA GLY A 108 5.53 17.08 -1.55
C GLY A 108 4.78 16.91 -2.88
N GLN A 109 5.48 16.68 -3.99
CA GLN A 109 4.88 16.42 -5.29
C GLN A 109 4.50 14.95 -5.49
N LEU A 110 5.09 14.04 -4.71
CA LEU A 110 4.85 12.61 -4.86
C LEU A 110 3.42 12.25 -4.45
N GLY A 111 2.72 11.55 -5.34
CA GLY A 111 1.38 11.02 -5.09
C GLY A 111 1.35 9.51 -5.28
N GLY A 112 0.70 8.82 -4.36
CA GLY A 112 0.63 7.37 -4.43
C GLY A 112 0.02 6.74 -3.21
N THR A 113 0.23 5.43 -3.10
CA THR A 113 -0.27 4.62 -1.99
C THR A 113 0.73 3.50 -1.71
N VAL A 114 1.04 3.27 -0.46
CA VAL A 114 1.66 2.01 0.00
C VAL A 114 0.61 1.20 0.73
N GLN A 115 0.53 -0.13 0.50
CA GLN A 115 -0.51 -0.94 1.13
C GLN A 115 -0.35 -0.96 2.65
N ASN A 116 0.85 -1.30 3.17
CA ASN A 116 1.25 -1.12 4.57
C ASN A 116 0.25 -1.66 5.60
N ASP A 117 -0.59 -2.61 5.20
CA ASP A 117 -1.59 -3.25 6.07
C ASP A 117 -1.02 -4.54 6.64
N ILE A 118 -0.37 -4.45 7.80
CA ILE A 118 0.28 -5.60 8.41
C ILE A 118 -0.71 -6.49 9.17
N LEU A 119 -1.81 -5.96 9.71
CA LEU A 119 -2.76 -6.76 10.48
C LEU A 119 -3.42 -7.84 9.62
N LYS A 120 -3.76 -7.55 8.35
CA LYS A 120 -4.30 -8.57 7.45
C LYS A 120 -3.29 -9.66 7.09
N GLU A 121 -2.00 -9.38 7.20
CA GLU A 121 -0.97 -10.41 6.99
C GLU A 121 -1.02 -11.47 8.09
N TYR A 122 -1.22 -11.07 9.35
CA TYR A 122 -1.41 -12.04 10.45
C TYR A 122 -2.74 -12.79 10.37
N ILE A 123 -3.77 -12.19 9.78
CA ILE A 123 -5.12 -12.76 9.71
C ILE A 123 -5.29 -13.71 8.53
N ALA A 124 -4.81 -13.31 7.34
CA ALA A 124 -5.20 -13.97 6.09
C ALA A 124 -4.05 -14.31 5.13
N ARG A 125 -3.00 -13.48 5.03
CA ARG A 125 -2.03 -13.62 3.92
C ARG A 125 -0.69 -14.28 4.33
N GLY A 126 -0.18 -13.99 5.52
CA GLY A 126 0.97 -14.69 6.11
C GLY A 126 2.36 -14.13 5.78
N THR A 127 2.49 -13.01 5.06
CA THR A 127 3.79 -12.41 4.72
C THR A 127 4.18 -11.29 5.69
N TYR A 128 4.49 -11.63 6.92
CA TYR A 128 4.98 -10.71 7.94
C TYR A 128 6.41 -11.06 8.36
N ILE A 129 7.16 -10.07 8.88
CA ILE A 129 8.55 -10.21 9.32
C ILE A 129 8.63 -10.04 10.84
N TYR A 130 7.98 -9.00 11.37
CA TYR A 130 8.10 -8.58 12.77
C TYR A 130 6.86 -8.96 13.58
N PRO A 131 6.98 -9.01 14.93
CA PRO A 131 5.81 -9.14 15.81
C PRO A 131 4.85 -7.95 15.64
N PRO A 132 3.53 -8.12 15.97
CA PRO A 132 2.52 -7.10 15.73
C PRO A 132 2.85 -5.70 16.27
N ALA A 133 3.40 -5.59 17.49
CA ALA A 133 3.71 -4.31 18.11
C ALA A 133 4.82 -3.55 17.34
N ALA A 134 5.88 -4.24 16.91
CA ALA A 134 6.95 -3.64 16.10
C ALA A 134 6.45 -3.25 14.71
N SER A 135 5.60 -4.07 14.10
CA SER A 135 4.98 -3.77 12.81
C SER A 135 4.06 -2.55 12.88
N LEU A 136 3.21 -2.44 13.91
CA LEU A 136 2.36 -1.27 14.12
C LEU A 136 3.17 0.01 14.31
N ARG A 137 4.32 -0.06 15.00
CA ARG A 137 5.22 1.08 15.14
C ARG A 137 5.71 1.55 13.78
N LEU A 138 6.16 0.65 12.89
CA LEU A 138 6.59 1.01 11.53
C LEU A 138 5.47 1.66 10.72
N VAL A 139 4.23 1.18 10.87
CA VAL A 139 3.06 1.78 10.24
C VAL A 139 2.84 3.21 10.73
N THR A 140 2.87 3.45 12.04
CA THR A 140 2.66 4.79 12.60
C THR A 140 3.83 5.74 12.31
N ASP A 141 5.06 5.25 12.24
CA ASP A 141 6.22 6.03 11.79
C ASP A 141 6.04 6.45 10.31
N THR A 142 5.48 5.57 9.47
CA THR A 142 5.11 5.91 8.08
C THR A 142 4.03 7.00 8.04
N PHE A 143 3.01 6.94 8.91
CA PHE A 143 1.97 7.98 9.01
C PHE A 143 2.59 9.36 9.32
N ARG A 144 3.44 9.42 10.34
CA ARG A 144 4.14 10.66 10.74
C ARG A 144 5.01 11.19 9.61
N PHE A 145 5.86 10.37 9.05
CA PHE A 145 6.75 10.78 7.96
C PHE A 145 5.97 11.33 6.76
N CYS A 146 4.89 10.67 6.37
CA CYS A 146 4.10 11.12 5.23
C CYS A 146 3.33 12.41 5.53
N ALA A 147 2.77 12.56 6.73
CA ALA A 147 2.10 13.81 7.13
C ALA A 147 3.04 15.02 7.04
N GLU A 148 4.30 14.84 7.43
CA GLU A 148 5.30 15.91 7.45
C GLU A 148 5.98 16.14 6.09
N ARG A 149 6.27 15.08 5.33
CA ARG A 149 7.19 15.14 4.18
C ARG A 149 6.55 14.78 2.84
N VAL A 150 5.50 13.96 2.84
CA VAL A 150 4.87 13.44 1.61
C VAL A 150 3.33 13.55 1.72
N PRO A 151 2.77 14.75 1.86
CA PRO A 151 1.38 14.96 2.27
C PRO A 151 0.33 14.45 1.27
N ARG A 152 0.72 14.16 0.04
CA ARG A 152 -0.17 13.60 -1.00
C ARG A 152 -0.17 12.07 -1.04
N TRP A 153 0.59 11.41 -0.15
CA TRP A 153 0.71 9.96 -0.11
C TRP A 153 -0.36 9.31 0.77
N ASN A 154 -1.03 8.28 0.28
CA ASN A 154 -1.90 7.43 1.09
C ASN A 154 -1.02 6.42 1.83
N THR A 155 -0.98 6.54 3.13
CA THR A 155 -0.02 5.85 4.01
C THR A 155 -0.34 4.39 4.26
N ILE A 156 -1.59 4.00 3.97
CA ILE A 156 -2.08 2.65 4.14
C ILE A 156 -3.25 2.38 3.18
N SER A 157 -3.42 1.13 2.78
CA SER A 157 -4.63 0.63 2.13
C SER A 157 -5.14 -0.57 2.91
N ILE A 158 -6.06 -0.32 3.85
CA ILE A 158 -6.58 -1.32 4.79
C ILE A 158 -7.42 -2.33 4.02
N SER A 159 -7.01 -3.60 4.06
CA SER A 159 -7.43 -4.60 3.08
C SER A 159 -8.43 -5.60 3.62
N GLY A 160 -9.68 -5.48 3.21
CA GLY A 160 -10.70 -6.53 3.34
C GLY A 160 -10.57 -7.61 2.27
N TYR A 161 -10.02 -7.28 1.10
CA TYR A 161 -9.89 -8.18 -0.04
C TYR A 161 -9.31 -9.55 0.34
N HIS A 162 -8.16 -9.59 1.01
CA HIS A 162 -7.48 -10.84 1.37
C HIS A 162 -8.29 -11.66 2.38
N ILE A 163 -8.99 -10.99 3.29
CA ILE A 163 -9.89 -11.63 4.26
C ILE A 163 -11.08 -12.26 3.54
N ARG A 164 -11.62 -11.58 2.54
CA ARG A 164 -12.71 -12.08 1.70
C ARG A 164 -12.28 -13.30 0.89
N GLU A 165 -11.12 -13.23 0.23
CA GLU A 165 -10.55 -14.33 -0.55
C GLU A 165 -10.17 -15.54 0.33
N ALA A 166 -9.88 -15.32 1.60
CA ALA A 166 -9.70 -16.39 2.59
C ALA A 166 -11.02 -17.05 3.03
N GLY A 167 -12.17 -16.64 2.50
CA GLY A 167 -13.48 -17.28 2.69
C GLY A 167 -14.47 -16.56 3.59
N SER A 168 -14.21 -15.30 4.00
CA SER A 168 -15.17 -14.55 4.79
C SER A 168 -16.40 -14.12 3.98
N THR A 169 -17.52 -13.90 4.65
CA THR A 169 -18.72 -13.29 4.05
C THR A 169 -18.49 -11.78 3.83
N ALA A 170 -19.35 -11.13 3.04
CA ALA A 170 -19.30 -9.68 2.83
C ALA A 170 -19.43 -8.89 4.15
N VAL A 171 -20.25 -9.38 5.07
CA VAL A 171 -20.42 -8.77 6.41
C VAL A 171 -19.14 -8.91 7.25
N GLN A 172 -18.53 -10.09 7.25
CA GLN A 172 -17.27 -10.35 7.96
C GLN A 172 -16.10 -9.55 7.36
N GLU A 173 -16.05 -9.44 6.03
CA GLU A 173 -15.07 -8.59 5.35
C GLU A 173 -15.13 -7.15 5.89
N VAL A 174 -16.30 -6.52 5.91
CA VAL A 174 -16.48 -5.16 6.43
C VAL A 174 -16.12 -5.10 7.92
N ALA A 175 -16.60 -6.04 8.73
CA ALA A 175 -16.38 -6.03 10.17
C ALA A 175 -14.90 -6.13 10.52
N PHE A 176 -14.17 -7.07 9.93
CA PHE A 176 -12.74 -7.26 10.21
C PHE A 176 -11.88 -6.13 9.64
N THR A 177 -12.22 -5.62 8.45
CA THR A 177 -11.51 -4.49 7.87
C THR A 177 -11.66 -3.23 8.73
N LEU A 178 -12.86 -2.93 9.20
CA LEU A 178 -13.07 -1.78 10.08
C LEU A 178 -12.48 -1.98 11.47
N ALA A 179 -12.41 -3.22 11.99
CA ALA A 179 -11.70 -3.53 13.23
C ALA A 179 -10.20 -3.24 13.08
N ASN A 180 -9.57 -3.65 11.97
CA ASN A 180 -8.19 -3.32 11.67
C ASN A 180 -7.99 -1.79 11.54
N ALA A 181 -8.92 -1.09 10.87
CA ALA A 181 -8.87 0.36 10.72
C ALA A 181 -8.95 1.09 12.06
N ILE A 182 -9.77 0.61 12.99
CA ILE A 182 -9.84 1.10 14.37
C ILE A 182 -8.49 0.91 15.06
N ALA A 183 -7.90 -0.28 14.98
CA ALA A 183 -6.61 -0.58 15.59
C ALA A 183 -5.48 0.31 15.04
N TYR A 184 -5.44 0.57 13.74
CA TYR A 184 -4.48 1.51 13.14
C TYR A 184 -4.70 2.95 13.60
N THR A 185 -5.96 3.37 13.72
CA THR A 185 -6.29 4.71 14.21
C THR A 185 -5.86 4.88 15.67
N GLU A 186 -6.14 3.90 16.53
CA GLU A 186 -5.70 3.89 17.93
C GLU A 186 -4.18 3.90 18.06
N ALA A 187 -3.47 3.12 17.21
CA ALA A 187 -2.02 3.12 17.18
C ALA A 187 -1.45 4.49 16.77
N GLY A 188 -2.04 5.16 15.78
CA GLY A 188 -1.65 6.50 15.36
C GLY A 188 -1.83 7.54 16.47
N LEU A 189 -2.98 7.53 17.14
CA LEU A 189 -3.25 8.39 18.29
C LEU A 189 -2.28 8.12 19.46
N SER A 190 -2.02 6.84 19.76
CA SER A 190 -1.08 6.43 20.81
C SER A 190 0.37 6.85 20.49
N ALA A 191 0.70 7.00 19.21
CA ALA A 191 1.99 7.53 18.76
C ALA A 191 2.05 9.08 18.81
N GLY A 192 0.99 9.74 19.28
CA GLY A 192 0.93 11.20 19.44
C GLY A 192 0.55 11.97 18.18
N LEU A 193 -0.03 11.30 17.17
CA LEU A 193 -0.56 11.97 15.98
C LEU A 193 -1.98 12.47 16.23
N SER A 194 -2.34 13.60 15.63
CA SER A 194 -3.75 14.02 15.57
C SER A 194 -4.49 13.19 14.52
N VAL A 195 -5.74 12.82 14.81
CA VAL A 195 -6.55 12.03 13.87
C VAL A 195 -6.68 12.72 12.51
N ASP A 196 -6.85 14.03 12.50
CA ASP A 196 -7.06 14.79 11.26
C ASP A 196 -5.78 14.95 10.42
N ASP A 197 -4.58 14.68 10.99
CA ASP A 197 -3.32 14.70 10.26
C ASP A 197 -3.14 13.48 9.36
N PHE A 198 -3.65 12.32 9.75
CA PHE A 198 -3.44 11.08 9.00
C PHE A 198 -4.73 10.43 8.46
N ALA A 199 -5.88 10.61 9.11
CA ALA A 199 -7.12 9.94 8.73
C ALA A 199 -7.57 10.25 7.28
N PRO A 200 -7.41 11.48 6.74
CA PRO A 200 -7.73 11.76 5.34
C PRO A 200 -6.91 10.94 4.33
N ARG A 201 -5.81 10.32 4.76
CA ARG A 201 -4.91 9.49 3.95
C ARG A 201 -5.07 7.99 4.19
N LEU A 202 -5.98 7.59 5.07
CA LEU A 202 -6.37 6.19 5.19
C LEU A 202 -7.23 5.79 4.00
N SER A 203 -6.82 4.76 3.28
CA SER A 203 -7.58 4.19 2.18
C SER A 203 -7.95 2.74 2.45
N PHE A 204 -8.87 2.20 1.67
CA PHE A 204 -9.40 0.85 1.85
C PHE A 204 -9.32 0.07 0.55
N PHE A 205 -9.19 -1.24 0.70
CA PHE A 205 -9.19 -2.20 -0.38
C PHE A 205 -10.18 -3.33 -0.10
N PHE A 206 -11.32 -3.28 -0.76
CA PHE A 206 -12.39 -4.29 -0.65
C PHE A 206 -12.50 -5.12 -1.93
N THR A 207 -13.04 -6.34 -1.78
CA THR A 207 -13.45 -7.15 -2.92
C THR A 207 -14.70 -6.56 -3.59
N ALA A 208 -14.88 -6.84 -4.86
CA ALA A 208 -16.13 -6.65 -5.58
C ALA A 208 -16.48 -7.95 -6.32
N HIS A 209 -17.26 -8.81 -5.69
CA HIS A 209 -17.71 -10.09 -6.25
C HIS A 209 -18.90 -9.93 -7.19
N SER A 210 -19.33 -11.06 -7.77
CA SER A 210 -20.40 -11.09 -8.78
C SER A 210 -21.80 -10.79 -8.24
N HIS A 211 -22.00 -10.79 -6.92
CA HIS A 211 -23.30 -10.56 -6.28
C HIS A 211 -23.58 -9.05 -6.19
N LEU A 212 -23.91 -8.44 -7.33
CA LEU A 212 -23.94 -6.99 -7.53
C LEU A 212 -24.66 -6.22 -6.41
N LEU A 213 -25.87 -6.64 -6.03
CA LEU A 213 -26.67 -5.92 -5.03
C LEU A 213 -26.05 -6.00 -3.63
N GLU A 214 -25.48 -7.14 -3.25
CA GLU A 214 -24.75 -7.30 -2.00
C GLU A 214 -23.52 -6.41 -1.97
N GLU A 215 -22.75 -6.37 -3.05
CA GLU A 215 -21.55 -5.54 -3.16
C GLU A 215 -21.87 -4.03 -3.09
N VAL A 216 -22.91 -3.59 -3.78
CA VAL A 216 -23.40 -2.20 -3.67
C VAL A 216 -23.79 -1.87 -2.23
N ALA A 217 -24.53 -2.75 -1.57
CA ALA A 217 -24.93 -2.56 -0.17
C ALA A 217 -23.72 -2.54 0.76
N LYS A 218 -22.75 -3.44 0.56
CA LYS A 218 -21.49 -3.52 1.30
C LYS A 218 -20.69 -2.21 1.24
N PHE A 219 -20.45 -1.69 0.05
CA PHE A 219 -19.70 -0.43 -0.10
C PHE A 219 -20.42 0.77 0.51
N ARG A 220 -21.76 0.81 0.42
CA ARG A 220 -22.55 1.85 1.08
C ARG A 220 -22.47 1.74 2.62
N ALA A 221 -22.59 0.52 3.14
CA ALA A 221 -22.48 0.25 4.58
C ALA A 221 -21.08 0.58 5.11
N ALA A 222 -20.02 0.14 4.43
CA ALA A 222 -18.64 0.38 4.83
C ALA A 222 -18.34 1.88 4.95
N ARG A 223 -18.71 2.69 3.96
CA ARG A 223 -18.52 4.15 4.00
C ARG A 223 -19.28 4.81 5.15
N ARG A 224 -20.55 4.42 5.34
CA ARG A 224 -21.37 4.98 6.42
C ARG A 224 -20.84 4.61 7.80
N LEU A 225 -20.47 3.35 8.00
CA LEU A 225 -19.92 2.86 9.26
C LEU A 225 -18.58 3.54 9.57
N TRP A 226 -17.69 3.64 8.59
CA TRP A 226 -16.40 4.29 8.78
C TRP A 226 -16.54 5.76 9.16
N ALA A 227 -17.37 6.52 8.44
CA ALA A 227 -17.65 7.91 8.76
C ALA A 227 -18.20 8.09 10.20
N ARG A 228 -19.10 7.21 10.63
CA ARG A 228 -19.63 7.22 11.99
C ARG A 228 -18.54 6.89 13.03
N ILE A 229 -17.73 5.86 12.79
CA ILE A 229 -16.64 5.48 13.69
C ILE A 229 -15.67 6.65 13.85
N MET A 230 -15.24 7.27 12.76
CA MET A 230 -14.30 8.37 12.82
C MET A 230 -14.86 9.57 13.59
N LYS A 231 -16.12 9.92 13.34
CA LYS A 231 -16.77 11.06 14.01
C LYS A 231 -17.12 10.76 15.47
N GLU A 232 -17.78 9.63 15.75
CA GLU A 232 -18.35 9.35 17.06
C GLU A 232 -17.31 8.80 18.05
N ARG A 233 -16.32 8.02 17.57
CA ARG A 233 -15.30 7.38 18.41
C ARG A 233 -14.00 8.19 18.50
N PHE A 234 -13.58 8.78 17.40
CA PHE A 234 -12.27 9.42 17.30
C PHE A 234 -12.35 10.95 17.22
N GLY A 235 -13.56 11.54 17.10
CA GLY A 235 -13.76 12.98 17.06
C GLY A 235 -13.19 13.66 15.82
N ALA A 236 -13.02 12.92 14.70
CA ALA A 236 -12.54 13.49 13.44
C ALA A 236 -13.52 14.55 12.90
N LEU A 237 -12.97 15.59 12.26
CA LEU A 237 -13.72 16.75 11.73
C LEU A 237 -14.45 16.47 10.39
#